data_0ec4767269ae67a98d6b15d50eee75c8
#
_entry.id   0ec4767269ae67a98d6b15d50eee75c8
#
_cell.length_a   1.000
_cell.length_b   1.000
_cell.length_c   1.000
_cell.angle_alpha   90.00
_cell.angle_beta   90.00
_cell.angle_gamma   90.00
#
_symmetry.space_group_name_H-M   'P 1'
#
loop_
_entity.id
_entity.type
_entity.pdbx_description
1 polymer ?
#
loop_
_entity_poly.entity_id
_entity_poly.type
_entity_poly.pdbx_seq_one_letter_code
_entity_poly.pdbx_strand_id
1 'polypeptide(L)'
;MEKIANKEIPNEPGIYIFKDNYAEPLYVGKAKNLRKRVPSYFAKQTSWKIKRLISEANEVSFVVAKNEADALLAEYSFIQEYKPKYNVQFKDDKSYPYVTLTNEEWPRAYISRKINSKNNNFGPFPFVGSAKRSLDHLINIFPVRTCTNTCLLYTSDAADD
;
A
#
# COMPACT_ATOMS: atom_id res chain seq x y z
N MET A 1 3.04 -4.31 -29.99
CA MET A 1 2.64 -2.99 -29.44
C MET A 1 1.19 -2.64 -29.74
N GLU A 2 0.62 -3.02 -30.85
CA GLU A 2 -0.81 -2.76 -31.19
C GLU A 2 -1.82 -3.44 -30.26
N LYS A 3 -1.50 -4.59 -29.66
CA LYS A 3 -2.43 -5.32 -28.76
C LYS A 3 -2.74 -4.58 -27.45
N ILE A 4 -1.84 -3.73 -26.96
CA ILE A 4 -2.03 -2.96 -25.72
C ILE A 4 -2.86 -1.69 -26.00
N ALA A 5 -2.72 -1.10 -27.19
CA ALA A 5 -3.38 0.14 -27.58
C ALA A 5 -4.88 -0.01 -27.90
N ASN A 6 -5.35 -1.23 -28.26
CA ASN A 6 -6.71 -1.48 -28.71
C ASN A 6 -7.67 -2.00 -27.62
N LYS A 7 -7.22 -2.11 -26.37
CA LYS A 7 -8.09 -2.53 -25.27
C LYS A 7 -8.89 -1.34 -24.76
N GLU A 8 -10.19 -1.51 -24.62
CA GLU A 8 -11.06 -0.49 -24.05
C GLU A 8 -10.66 -0.21 -22.59
N ILE A 9 -10.10 0.99 -22.34
CA ILE A 9 -9.59 1.37 -21.03
C ILE A 9 -10.72 2.01 -20.22
N PRO A 10 -11.07 1.48 -19.02
CA PRO A 10 -12.11 2.05 -18.17
C PRO A 10 -11.82 3.51 -17.79
N ASN A 11 -12.86 4.31 -17.61
CA ASN A 11 -12.75 5.72 -17.20
C ASN A 11 -12.91 5.89 -15.67
N GLU A 12 -12.70 4.83 -14.92
CA GLU A 12 -12.87 4.72 -13.48
C GLU A 12 -11.52 4.64 -12.76
N PRO A 13 -11.52 4.82 -11.42
CA PRO A 13 -10.36 4.50 -10.59
C PRO A 13 -10.09 2.99 -10.57
N GLY A 14 -8.83 2.61 -10.38
CA GLY A 14 -8.48 1.21 -10.35
C GLY A 14 -6.98 0.96 -10.43
N ILE A 15 -6.63 -0.31 -10.65
CA ILE A 15 -5.26 -0.72 -10.90
C ILE A 15 -5.10 -1.21 -12.34
N TYR A 16 -3.91 -1.04 -12.87
CA TYR A 16 -3.48 -1.57 -14.16
C TYR A 16 -2.25 -2.45 -13.94
N ILE A 17 -2.20 -3.57 -14.67
CA ILE A 17 -1.21 -4.62 -14.53
C ILE A 17 -0.60 -4.85 -15.90
N PHE A 18 0.69 -4.50 -16.06
CA PHE A 18 1.44 -4.88 -17.25
C PHE A 18 1.95 -6.31 -17.07
N LYS A 19 1.72 -7.14 -18.08
CA LYS A 19 2.08 -8.56 -18.10
C LYS A 19 3.00 -8.87 -19.27
N ASP A 20 3.85 -9.87 -19.09
CA ASP A 20 4.69 -10.41 -20.17
C ASP A 20 3.94 -11.39 -21.09
N ASN A 21 4.69 -12.08 -21.96
CA ASN A 21 4.16 -13.10 -22.88
C ASN A 21 3.61 -14.35 -22.18
N TYR A 22 3.99 -14.57 -20.93
CA TYR A 22 3.56 -15.70 -20.10
C TYR A 22 2.41 -15.32 -19.15
N ALA A 23 1.84 -14.12 -19.31
CA ALA A 23 0.81 -13.54 -18.45
C ALA A 23 1.32 -13.24 -17.01
N GLU A 24 2.64 -13.26 -16.77
CA GLU A 24 3.23 -12.91 -15.48
C GLU A 24 3.22 -11.40 -15.25
N PRO A 25 2.85 -10.92 -14.06
CA PRO A 25 2.83 -9.51 -13.73
C PRO A 25 4.24 -8.90 -13.72
N LEU A 26 4.50 -7.96 -14.60
CA LEU A 26 5.74 -7.18 -14.63
C LEU A 26 5.68 -5.93 -13.75
N TYR A 27 4.52 -5.27 -13.76
CA TYR A 27 4.30 -4.04 -13.02
C TYR A 27 2.81 -3.85 -12.69
N VAL A 28 2.53 -3.42 -11.48
CA VAL A 28 1.20 -3.03 -11.01
C VAL A 28 1.23 -1.56 -10.61
N GLY A 29 0.22 -0.81 -11.02
CA GLY A 29 0.09 0.58 -10.62
C GLY A 29 -1.36 1.00 -10.45
N LYS A 30 -1.62 2.00 -9.61
CA LYS A 30 -2.95 2.57 -9.41
C LYS A 30 -3.18 3.83 -10.25
N ALA A 31 -4.44 4.13 -10.53
CA ALA A 31 -4.88 5.37 -11.13
C ALA A 31 -6.20 5.85 -10.54
N LYS A 32 -6.37 7.18 -10.41
CA LYS A 32 -7.67 7.81 -10.19
C LYS A 32 -8.56 7.67 -11.43
N ASN A 33 -7.93 7.57 -12.59
CA ASN A 33 -8.58 7.40 -13.89
C ASN A 33 -7.64 6.60 -14.78
N LEU A 34 -8.03 5.35 -15.07
CA LEU A 34 -7.24 4.42 -15.86
C LEU A 34 -7.04 4.93 -17.30
N ARG A 35 -8.10 5.48 -17.92
CA ARG A 35 -8.07 5.99 -19.30
C ARG A 35 -7.11 7.15 -19.49
N LYS A 36 -6.91 7.99 -18.47
CA LYS A 36 -5.93 9.09 -18.50
C LYS A 36 -4.52 8.61 -18.18
N ARG A 37 -4.38 7.63 -17.29
CA ARG A 37 -3.08 7.19 -16.77
C ARG A 37 -2.33 6.27 -17.70
N VAL A 38 -2.98 5.24 -18.22
CA VAL A 38 -2.29 4.18 -18.98
C VAL A 38 -1.66 4.71 -20.28
N PRO A 39 -2.28 5.59 -21.08
CA PRO A 39 -1.63 6.13 -22.27
C PRO A 39 -0.36 6.92 -21.99
N SER A 40 -0.18 7.48 -20.78
CA SER A 40 1.03 8.23 -20.43
C SER A 40 2.31 7.39 -20.45
N TYR A 41 2.20 6.07 -20.34
CA TYR A 41 3.33 5.15 -20.46
C TYR A 41 3.88 5.04 -21.90
N PHE A 42 3.04 5.37 -22.88
CA PHE A 42 3.38 5.31 -24.32
C PHE A 42 3.80 6.67 -24.89
N ALA A 43 3.84 7.72 -24.06
CA ALA A 43 4.27 9.05 -24.50
C ALA A 43 5.76 9.08 -24.89
N LYS A 44 6.12 9.95 -25.84
CA LYS A 44 7.49 10.03 -26.39
C LYS A 44 8.57 10.39 -25.34
N GLN A 45 8.20 11.10 -24.27
CA GLN A 45 9.12 11.58 -23.22
C GLN A 45 9.09 10.70 -21.96
N THR A 46 9.00 9.40 -22.09
CA THR A 46 9.05 8.48 -20.94
C THR A 46 10.50 8.17 -20.53
N SER A 47 10.68 7.91 -19.21
CA SER A 47 11.99 7.51 -18.68
C SER A 47 12.45 6.17 -19.30
N TRP A 48 13.79 5.94 -19.30
CA TRP A 48 14.35 4.68 -19.82
C TRP A 48 13.77 3.44 -19.11
N LYS A 49 13.43 3.55 -17.83
CA LYS A 49 12.81 2.49 -17.03
C LYS A 49 11.43 2.13 -17.57
N ILE A 50 10.60 3.13 -17.88
CA ILE A 50 9.27 2.92 -18.48
C ILE A 50 9.42 2.32 -19.89
N LYS A 51 10.37 2.80 -20.69
CA LYS A 51 10.61 2.24 -22.02
C LYS A 51 10.96 0.75 -21.93
N ARG A 52 11.78 0.35 -20.96
CA ARG A 52 12.13 -1.05 -20.74
C ARG A 52 10.94 -1.87 -20.28
N LEU A 53 10.12 -1.36 -19.34
CA LEU A 53 8.88 -2.01 -18.93
C LEU A 53 7.97 -2.27 -20.15
N ILE A 54 7.74 -1.24 -20.97
CA ILE A 54 6.87 -1.35 -22.15
C ILE A 54 7.44 -2.29 -23.23
N SER A 55 8.77 -2.38 -23.36
CA SER A 55 9.38 -3.32 -24.30
C SER A 55 9.22 -4.79 -23.88
N GLU A 56 9.13 -5.08 -22.58
CA GLU A 56 8.91 -6.43 -22.05
C GLU A 56 7.42 -6.76 -21.92
N ALA A 57 6.54 -5.75 -21.81
CA ALA A 57 5.11 -5.94 -21.65
C ALA A 57 4.43 -6.35 -22.97
N ASN A 58 3.61 -7.38 -22.90
CA ASN A 58 2.78 -7.86 -24.02
C ASN A 58 1.30 -7.51 -23.85
N GLU A 59 0.81 -7.45 -22.62
CA GLU A 59 -0.58 -7.19 -22.30
C GLU A 59 -0.71 -6.21 -21.13
N VAL A 60 -1.86 -5.48 -21.08
CA VAL A 60 -2.30 -4.73 -19.92
C VAL A 60 -3.69 -5.22 -19.48
N SER A 61 -3.84 -5.50 -18.19
CA SER A 61 -5.11 -5.86 -17.54
C SER A 61 -5.53 -4.75 -16.59
N PHE A 62 -6.85 -4.61 -16.36
CA PHE A 62 -7.42 -3.59 -15.48
C PHE A 62 -8.30 -4.24 -14.43
N VAL A 63 -8.24 -3.71 -13.20
CA VAL A 63 -9.20 -4.01 -12.13
C VAL A 63 -9.79 -2.68 -11.66
N VAL A 64 -11.07 -2.48 -11.92
CA VAL A 64 -11.81 -1.28 -11.52
C VAL A 64 -12.04 -1.31 -10.02
N ALA A 65 -11.83 -0.19 -9.35
CA ALA A 65 -12.08 0.00 -7.93
C ALA A 65 -13.21 1.01 -7.72
N LYS A 66 -13.91 0.92 -6.58
CA LYS A 66 -15.00 1.85 -6.24
C LYS A 66 -14.51 3.28 -6.04
N ASN A 67 -13.29 3.44 -5.52
CA ASN A 67 -12.67 4.72 -5.22
C ASN A 67 -11.14 4.60 -5.21
N GLU A 68 -10.45 5.73 -5.01
CA GLU A 68 -8.98 5.78 -4.98
C GLU A 68 -8.37 5.00 -3.81
N ALA A 69 -9.06 4.93 -2.65
CA ALA A 69 -8.58 4.19 -1.49
C ALA A 69 -8.60 2.68 -1.73
N ASP A 70 -9.67 2.17 -2.35
CA ASP A 70 -9.78 0.77 -2.74
C ASP A 70 -8.74 0.42 -3.82
N ALA A 71 -8.50 1.31 -4.79
CA ALA A 71 -7.44 1.13 -5.79
C ALA A 71 -6.05 1.05 -5.14
N LEU A 72 -5.81 1.85 -4.09
CA LEU A 72 -4.54 1.83 -3.35
C LEU A 72 -4.33 0.52 -2.59
N LEU A 73 -5.39 0.01 -1.94
CA LEU A 73 -5.33 -1.27 -1.22
C LEU A 73 -5.16 -2.45 -2.19
N ALA A 74 -5.86 -2.40 -3.33
CA ALA A 74 -5.71 -3.40 -4.38
C ALA A 74 -4.28 -3.40 -4.94
N GLU A 75 -3.70 -2.23 -5.28
CA GLU A 75 -2.30 -2.11 -5.72
C GLU A 75 -1.35 -2.76 -4.71
N TYR A 76 -1.50 -2.43 -3.42
CA TYR A 76 -0.68 -2.99 -2.36
C TYR A 76 -0.81 -4.52 -2.28
N SER A 77 -2.03 -5.06 -2.25
CA SER A 77 -2.29 -6.51 -2.17
C SER A 77 -1.66 -7.25 -3.36
N PHE A 78 -1.86 -6.75 -4.57
CA PHE A 78 -1.27 -7.34 -5.78
C PHE A 78 0.26 -7.30 -5.77
N ILE A 79 0.88 -6.19 -5.30
CA ILE A 79 2.33 -6.09 -5.20
C ILE A 79 2.89 -7.09 -4.15
N GLN A 80 2.19 -7.28 -3.03
CA GLN A 80 2.62 -8.24 -2.00
C GLN A 80 2.50 -9.70 -2.47
N GLU A 81 1.44 -10.03 -3.17
CA GLU A 81 1.16 -11.38 -3.67
C GLU A 81 2.10 -11.76 -4.81
N TYR A 82 2.19 -10.94 -5.84
CA TYR A 82 2.91 -11.27 -7.09
C TYR A 82 4.35 -10.76 -7.12
N LYS A 83 4.73 -9.81 -6.25
CA LYS A 83 6.07 -9.18 -6.18
C LYS A 83 6.64 -8.81 -7.56
N PRO A 84 5.91 -8.04 -8.38
CA PRO A 84 6.26 -7.80 -9.76
C PRO A 84 7.65 -7.19 -9.90
N LYS A 85 8.41 -7.65 -10.89
CA LYS A 85 9.82 -7.28 -11.13
C LYS A 85 10.06 -5.77 -11.07
N TYR A 86 9.23 -4.99 -11.75
CA TYR A 86 9.39 -3.54 -11.84
C TYR A 86 8.88 -2.79 -10.61
N ASN A 87 7.92 -3.31 -9.84
CA ASN A 87 7.55 -2.72 -8.56
C ASN A 87 8.67 -2.87 -7.52
N VAL A 88 9.37 -4.02 -7.51
CA VAL A 88 10.52 -4.24 -6.63
C VAL A 88 11.70 -3.34 -7.02
N GLN A 89 11.96 -3.17 -8.32
CA GLN A 89 13.07 -2.33 -8.83
C GLN A 89 12.79 -0.82 -8.72
N PHE A 90 11.51 -0.42 -8.78
CA PHE A 90 11.08 0.99 -8.67
C PHE A 90 10.68 1.34 -7.25
N LYS A 91 11.19 0.62 -6.23
CA LYS A 91 10.86 0.87 -4.82
C LYS A 91 10.73 2.36 -4.54
N ASP A 92 9.50 2.86 -4.68
CA ASP A 92 9.03 3.95 -3.89
C ASP A 92 8.79 3.37 -2.50
N ASP A 93 9.51 3.86 -1.52
CA ASP A 93 9.52 3.40 -0.12
C ASP A 93 8.18 3.76 0.60
N LYS A 94 7.07 3.50 -0.08
CA LYS A 94 5.71 3.73 0.43
C LYS A 94 5.30 2.57 1.31
N SER A 95 5.91 2.50 2.50
CA SER A 95 5.39 1.63 3.54
C SER A 95 4.08 2.22 4.08
N TYR A 96 3.00 1.44 3.94
CA TYR A 96 1.68 1.80 4.47
C TYR A 96 1.66 1.78 5.99
N PRO A 97 0.89 2.66 6.65
CA PRO A 97 0.72 2.62 8.09
C PRO A 97 -0.13 1.44 8.54
N TYR A 98 0.25 0.89 9.67
CA TYR A 98 -0.45 -0.14 10.44
C TYR A 98 -0.74 0.38 11.82
N VAL A 99 -1.84 -0.05 12.43
CA VAL A 99 -2.03 0.01 13.87
C VAL A 99 -1.39 -1.24 14.44
N THR A 100 -0.39 -1.06 15.30
CA THR A 100 0.37 -2.14 15.92
C THR A 100 0.02 -2.22 17.39
N LEU A 101 -0.32 -3.42 17.87
CA LEU A 101 -0.51 -3.73 19.27
C LEU A 101 0.65 -4.64 19.71
N THR A 102 1.43 -4.21 20.71
CA THR A 102 2.54 -5.02 21.23
C THR A 102 2.02 -6.23 21.98
N ASN A 103 2.78 -7.33 21.90
CA ASN A 103 2.49 -8.56 22.65
C ASN A 103 3.31 -8.58 23.95
N GLU A 104 3.01 -7.64 24.84
CA GLU A 104 3.65 -7.45 26.16
C GLU A 104 2.59 -7.61 27.26
N GLU A 105 3.01 -7.76 28.52
CA GLU A 105 2.11 -7.81 29.68
C GLU A 105 1.18 -6.59 29.74
N TRP A 106 1.71 -5.40 29.43
CA TRP A 106 0.98 -4.14 29.28
C TRP A 106 0.98 -3.72 27.82
N PRO A 107 0.04 -4.18 27.01
CA PRO A 107 0.04 -3.92 25.57
C PRO A 107 0.01 -2.43 25.23
N ARG A 108 0.81 -2.05 24.24
CA ARG A 108 0.87 -0.69 23.72
C ARG A 108 0.30 -0.66 22.31
N ALA A 109 -0.57 0.31 22.02
CA ALA A 109 -1.08 0.56 20.68
C ALA A 109 -0.41 1.81 20.05
N TYR A 110 0.09 1.68 18.81
CA TYR A 110 0.74 2.79 18.11
C TYR A 110 0.67 2.57 16.60
N ILE A 111 0.96 3.64 15.83
CA ILE A 111 1.05 3.56 14.38
C ILE A 111 2.49 3.25 13.97
N SER A 112 2.66 2.21 13.17
CA SER A 112 3.95 1.82 12.60
C SER A 112 3.86 1.68 11.09
N ARG A 113 4.96 1.92 10.40
CA ARG A 113 5.12 1.56 8.98
C ARG A 113 5.96 0.30 8.81
N LYS A 114 6.56 -0.19 9.88
CA LYS A 114 7.34 -1.43 9.90
C LYS A 114 6.51 -2.52 10.58
N ILE A 115 6.35 -3.65 9.90
CA ILE A 115 5.70 -4.83 10.45
C ILE A 115 6.71 -5.54 11.34
N ASN A 116 6.34 -5.79 12.59
CA ASN A 116 7.07 -6.66 13.50
C ASN A 116 6.25 -7.93 13.71
N SER A 117 6.81 -9.09 13.32
CA SER A 117 6.14 -10.39 13.42
C SER A 117 5.81 -10.83 14.86
N LYS A 118 6.46 -10.20 15.86
CA LYS A 118 6.18 -10.46 17.28
C LYS A 118 4.94 -9.73 17.80
N ASN A 119 4.42 -8.75 17.05
CA ASN A 119 3.31 -7.91 17.43
C ASN A 119 2.10 -8.15 16.52
N ASN A 120 0.92 -7.81 17.01
CA ASN A 120 -0.28 -7.81 16.20
C ASN A 120 -0.33 -6.53 15.36
N ASN A 121 -0.39 -6.67 14.03
CA ASN A 121 -0.39 -5.55 13.09
C ASN A 121 -1.70 -5.56 12.31
N PHE A 122 -2.48 -4.49 12.41
CA PHE A 122 -3.78 -4.30 11.76
C PHE A 122 -3.64 -3.28 10.63
N GLY A 123 -4.06 -3.62 9.45
CA GLY A 123 -3.92 -2.83 8.22
C GLY A 123 -3.57 -3.71 7.04
N PRO A 124 -3.05 -3.15 5.93
CA PRO A 124 -2.56 -1.76 5.78
C PRO A 124 -3.67 -0.72 5.69
N PHE A 125 -3.41 0.48 6.19
CA PHE A 125 -4.31 1.62 6.02
C PHE A 125 -3.89 2.45 4.80
N PRO A 126 -4.84 2.97 4.01
CA PRO A 126 -4.52 3.80 2.83
C PRO A 126 -3.77 5.09 3.19
N PHE A 127 -4.08 5.67 4.35
CA PHE A 127 -3.53 6.94 4.82
C PHE A 127 -3.26 6.90 6.32
N VAL A 128 -2.25 7.67 6.77
CA VAL A 128 -1.94 7.83 8.22
C VAL A 128 -3.15 8.34 9.01
N GLY A 129 -3.93 9.27 8.42
CA GLY A 129 -5.14 9.79 9.07
C GLY A 129 -6.21 8.72 9.31
N SER A 130 -6.34 7.72 8.42
CA SER A 130 -7.26 6.60 8.63
C SER A 130 -6.78 5.71 9.77
N ALA A 131 -5.48 5.38 9.79
CA ALA A 131 -4.88 4.60 10.88
C ALA A 131 -5.02 5.31 12.23
N LYS A 132 -4.81 6.67 12.25
CA LYS A 132 -4.96 7.46 13.47
C LYS A 132 -6.39 7.44 13.99
N ARG A 133 -7.39 7.68 13.16
CA ARG A 133 -8.80 7.61 13.57
C ARG A 133 -9.17 6.24 14.12
N SER A 134 -8.72 5.15 13.47
CA SER A 134 -8.96 3.79 13.96
C SER A 134 -8.30 3.55 15.32
N LEU A 135 -7.07 4.04 15.52
CA LEU A 135 -6.38 3.97 16.79
C LEU A 135 -7.10 4.77 17.88
N ASP A 136 -7.53 6.00 17.58
CA ASP A 136 -8.26 6.87 18.51
C ASP A 136 -9.60 6.21 18.95
N HIS A 137 -10.32 5.58 18.00
CA HIS A 137 -11.54 4.82 18.34
C HIS A 137 -11.24 3.61 19.22
N LEU A 138 -10.17 2.88 18.95
CA LEU A 138 -9.77 1.72 19.79
C LEU A 138 -9.45 2.15 21.22
N ILE A 139 -8.71 3.24 21.39
CA ILE A 139 -8.32 3.76 22.71
C ILE A 139 -9.54 4.24 23.50
N ASN A 140 -10.54 4.81 22.84
CA ASN A 140 -11.78 5.26 23.48
C ASN A 140 -12.65 4.09 23.99
N ILE A 141 -12.58 2.92 23.35
CA ILE A 141 -13.36 1.74 23.72
C ILE A 141 -12.58 0.85 24.70
N PHE A 142 -11.29 0.68 24.42
CA PHE A 142 -10.37 -0.14 25.19
C PHE A 142 -9.26 0.74 25.76
N PRO A 143 -9.09 0.84 27.09
CA PRO A 143 -8.04 1.65 27.71
C PRO A 143 -6.64 1.03 27.50
N VAL A 144 -6.17 1.04 26.24
CA VAL A 144 -4.85 0.55 25.87
C VAL A 144 -3.87 1.71 25.90
N ARG A 145 -2.71 1.53 26.50
CA ARG A 145 -1.69 2.57 26.55
C ARG A 145 -1.12 2.90 25.16
N THR A 146 -0.73 4.16 25.00
CA THR A 146 -0.04 4.64 23.79
C THR A 146 1.42 5.05 24.09
N CYS A 147 1.76 5.27 25.36
CA CYS A 147 3.09 5.67 25.80
C CYS A 147 4.12 4.53 25.71
N THR A 148 5.40 4.88 25.73
CA THR A 148 6.52 3.93 25.76
C THR A 148 6.69 3.32 27.15
N ASN A 149 7.47 2.23 27.27
CA ASN A 149 7.77 1.58 28.55
C ASN A 149 8.45 2.54 29.54
N THR A 150 9.30 3.44 29.04
CA THR A 150 9.94 4.47 29.87
C THR A 150 8.91 5.36 30.58
N CYS A 151 7.83 5.75 29.89
CA CYS A 151 6.78 6.56 30.48
C CYS A 151 6.00 5.80 31.57
N LEU A 152 5.80 4.49 31.39
CA LEU A 152 5.11 3.62 32.36
C LEU A 152 5.88 3.54 33.68
N LEU A 153 7.19 3.45 33.62
CA LEU A 153 8.05 3.38 34.82
C LEU A 153 7.97 4.66 35.65
N TYR A 154 7.95 5.83 35.02
CA TYR A 154 7.85 7.13 35.74
C TYR A 154 6.50 7.37 36.41
N THR A 155 5.41 6.73 35.96
CA THR A 155 4.09 6.87 36.57
C THR A 155 3.89 5.91 37.76
N SER A 156 4.63 4.80 37.84
CA SER A 156 4.58 3.90 39.00
C SER A 156 5.32 4.45 40.21
N ASP A 157 6.45 5.17 40.03
CA ASP A 157 7.22 5.76 41.11
C ASP A 157 6.55 7.01 41.77
N ALA A 158 5.56 7.60 41.08
CA ALA A 158 4.82 8.76 41.60
C ALA A 158 3.58 8.39 42.44
N ALA A 159 3.29 7.12 42.62
CA ALA A 159 2.12 6.62 43.38
C ALA A 159 2.49 6.11 44.78
N ASP A 160 3.79 6.11 45.15
CA ASP A 160 4.29 5.62 46.45
C ASP A 160 4.76 6.74 47.40
N ASP A 161 4.35 8.03 47.18
CA ASP A 161 4.57 9.16 48.12
C ASP A 161 3.25 9.63 48.74
#